data_9a223c0f93346006f28f99c2b0da075b
#
_entry.id   9a223c0f93346006f28f99c2b0da075b
#
_cell.length_a   1.000
_cell.length_b   1.000
_cell.length_c   1.000
_cell.angle_alpha   90.00
_cell.angle_beta   90.00
_cell.angle_gamma   90.00
#
_symmetry.space_group_name_H-M   'P 1'
#
loop_
_entity.id
_entity.type
_entity.pdbx_description
1 polymer ?
#
loop_
_entity_poly.entity_id
_entity_poly.type
_entity_poly.pdbx_seq_one_letter_code
_entity_poly.pdbx_strand_id
1 'polypeptide(L)'
;MTRAALLTVDNLSMRFGGVIAIDDVSFTAYGHEITAIIGPNGAGKTTVFNCLTGFYRPSAGSLALTRDGKSLRLERLKGHRIVRDAGVVRTFQNVRLFAGMTVLENLVVAQHAVLTRASYYNFGGLLGLKSHRDAERVAVARAREWLDRIELTARADEPAGNLPYGAQRRLEIARAMCTGPRLLCLDEPAAGLNPHESAGLARFLVSIRDRFGIGVLLIEHDMSVVMGISDHIIVLNYGQKIADGTAAEIRHDPTVIAAYLGEEESA
;
A
#
# COMPACT_ATOMS: atom_id res chain seq x y z
N MET A 1 3.14 23.26 12.64
CA MET A 1 3.55 22.00 13.26
C MET A 1 4.36 21.25 12.22
N THR A 2 5.60 20.91 12.51
CA THR A 2 6.45 20.10 11.61
C THR A 2 5.86 18.70 11.50
N ARG A 3 5.43 18.30 10.32
CA ARG A 3 4.93 16.93 10.07
C ARG A 3 6.07 15.94 10.34
N ALA A 4 5.85 14.94 11.19
CA ALA A 4 6.86 13.92 11.46
C ALA A 4 6.95 12.96 10.27
N ALA A 5 8.17 12.76 9.73
CA ALA A 5 8.41 11.81 8.67
C ALA A 5 8.04 10.40 9.11
N LEU A 6 7.23 9.70 8.32
CA LEU A 6 6.89 8.29 8.52
C LEU A 6 7.89 7.39 7.78
N LEU A 7 8.15 7.68 6.51
CA LEU A 7 9.10 6.97 5.67
C LEU A 7 10.11 7.96 5.11
N THR A 8 11.39 7.66 5.23
CA THR A 8 12.49 8.38 4.58
C THR A 8 13.25 7.42 3.68
N VAL A 9 13.37 7.77 2.43
CA VAL A 9 14.17 7.07 1.42
C VAL A 9 15.35 7.97 1.08
N ASP A 10 16.57 7.46 1.31
CA ASP A 10 17.81 8.22 1.09
C ASP A 10 18.70 7.52 0.08
N ASN A 11 19.01 8.19 -1.03
CA ASN A 11 19.94 7.77 -2.08
C ASN A 11 19.70 6.32 -2.56
N LEU A 12 18.40 5.96 -2.70
CA LEU A 12 18.00 4.62 -3.11
C LEU A 12 18.50 4.35 -4.52
N SER A 13 19.30 3.29 -4.65
CA SER A 13 19.74 2.78 -5.96
C SER A 13 19.50 1.29 -6.06
N MET A 14 19.06 0.83 -7.26
CA MET A 14 18.82 -0.58 -7.55
C MET A 14 19.32 -0.94 -8.94
N ARG A 15 20.17 -1.96 -8.99
CA ARG A 15 20.78 -2.49 -10.24
C ARG A 15 20.44 -3.95 -10.41
N PHE A 16 20.12 -4.34 -11.64
CA PHE A 16 19.92 -5.72 -12.06
C PHE A 16 20.95 -6.06 -13.13
N GLY A 17 22.04 -6.70 -12.73
CA GLY A 17 23.19 -6.89 -13.62
C GLY A 17 23.74 -5.56 -14.13
N GLY A 18 23.69 -5.31 -15.43
CA GLY A 18 24.13 -4.05 -16.06
C GLY A 18 23.06 -2.95 -16.11
N VAL A 19 21.80 -3.26 -15.74
CA VAL A 19 20.70 -2.30 -15.84
C VAL A 19 20.50 -1.56 -14.52
N ILE A 20 20.49 -0.23 -14.57
CA ILE A 20 20.16 0.62 -13.44
C ILE A 20 18.66 0.87 -13.48
N ALA A 21 17.90 0.31 -12.54
CA ALA A 21 16.47 0.47 -12.45
C ALA A 21 16.05 1.66 -11.58
N ILE A 22 16.87 1.99 -10.57
CA ILE A 22 16.72 3.17 -9.71
C ILE A 22 18.13 3.74 -9.51
N ASP A 23 18.25 5.05 -9.63
CA ASP A 23 19.50 5.78 -9.53
C ASP A 23 19.33 6.99 -8.62
N ASP A 24 19.84 6.88 -7.39
CA ASP A 24 19.93 7.94 -6.40
C ASP A 24 18.59 8.64 -6.03
N VAL A 25 17.52 7.87 -5.86
CA VAL A 25 16.20 8.39 -5.51
C VAL A 25 16.09 8.66 -4.02
N SER A 26 15.75 9.91 -3.66
CA SER A 26 15.50 10.32 -2.26
C SER A 26 14.17 11.03 -2.14
N PHE A 27 13.36 10.64 -1.14
CA PHE A 27 12.08 11.29 -0.82
C PHE A 27 11.61 10.95 0.60
N THR A 28 10.61 11.72 1.06
CA THR A 28 9.98 11.49 2.37
C THR A 28 8.47 11.36 2.19
N ALA A 29 7.86 10.37 2.87
CA ALA A 29 6.41 10.28 2.99
C ALA A 29 6.00 10.40 4.46
N TYR A 30 4.82 10.98 4.69
CA TYR A 30 4.36 11.34 6.02
C TYR A 30 3.13 10.50 6.44
N GLY A 31 2.90 10.41 7.75
CA GLY A 31 1.63 9.92 8.28
C GLY A 31 0.50 10.90 7.96
N HIS A 32 -0.74 10.40 7.87
CA HIS A 32 -1.91 11.21 7.48
C HIS A 32 -1.79 11.86 6.09
N GLU A 33 -1.08 11.21 5.17
CA GLU A 33 -0.82 11.74 3.84
C GLU A 33 -0.91 10.63 2.79
N ILE A 34 -1.42 10.98 1.60
CA ILE A 34 -1.34 10.16 0.40
C ILE A 34 -0.20 10.71 -0.45
N THR A 35 0.90 9.96 -0.51
CA THR A 35 2.03 10.26 -1.38
C THR A 35 1.95 9.40 -2.64
N ALA A 36 1.81 10.00 -3.81
CA ALA A 36 1.83 9.27 -5.08
C ALA A 36 3.24 9.18 -5.66
N ILE A 37 3.56 8.06 -6.28
CA ILE A 37 4.74 7.88 -7.14
C ILE A 37 4.24 7.65 -8.55
N ILE A 38 4.49 8.60 -9.44
CA ILE A 38 4.08 8.55 -10.84
C ILE A 38 5.29 8.58 -11.78
N GLY A 39 5.05 8.40 -13.06
CA GLY A 39 6.07 8.46 -14.12
C GLY A 39 5.75 7.46 -15.23
N PRO A 40 6.45 7.55 -16.34
CA PRO A 40 6.33 6.67 -17.49
C PRO A 40 6.52 5.17 -17.16
N ASN A 41 6.16 4.30 -18.13
CA ASN A 41 6.42 2.88 -18.00
C ASN A 41 7.95 2.64 -17.96
N GLY A 42 8.39 1.75 -17.07
CA GLY A 42 9.83 1.53 -16.88
C GLY A 42 10.56 2.60 -16.04
N ALA A 43 9.89 3.65 -15.55
CA ALA A 43 10.51 4.68 -14.71
C ALA A 43 11.02 4.19 -13.34
N GLY A 44 10.75 2.92 -12.95
CA GLY A 44 11.25 2.34 -11.71
C GLY A 44 10.26 2.31 -10.55
N LYS A 45 9.02 2.78 -10.71
CA LYS A 45 7.99 2.88 -9.66
C LYS A 45 7.81 1.56 -8.87
N THR A 46 7.55 0.46 -9.58
CA THR A 46 7.38 -0.87 -8.97
C THR A 46 8.68 -1.36 -8.30
N THR A 47 9.85 -0.96 -8.80
CA THR A 47 11.14 -1.29 -8.18
C THR A 47 11.29 -0.61 -6.82
N VAL A 48 10.88 0.65 -6.68
CA VAL A 48 10.83 1.35 -5.39
C VAL A 48 9.93 0.57 -4.41
N PHE A 49 8.71 0.19 -4.81
CA PHE A 49 7.80 -0.60 -3.98
C PHE A 49 8.40 -1.96 -3.58
N ASN A 50 9.08 -2.63 -4.51
CA ASN A 50 9.74 -3.91 -4.23
C ASN A 50 10.86 -3.75 -3.19
N CYS A 51 11.60 -2.64 -3.22
CA CYS A 51 12.61 -2.34 -2.21
C CYS A 51 11.95 -2.04 -0.84
N LEU A 52 10.91 -1.22 -0.80
CA LEU A 52 10.19 -0.86 0.43
C LEU A 52 9.56 -2.07 1.12
N THR A 53 9.07 -3.02 0.34
CA THR A 53 8.35 -4.20 0.85
C THR A 53 9.24 -5.44 1.00
N GLY A 54 10.56 -5.31 0.71
CA GLY A 54 11.56 -6.33 0.94
C GLY A 54 11.56 -7.48 -0.08
N PHE A 55 10.93 -7.28 -1.24
CA PHE A 55 11.09 -8.19 -2.38
C PHE A 55 12.48 -8.06 -3.00
N TYR A 56 13.01 -6.83 -3.02
CA TYR A 56 14.38 -6.56 -3.44
C TYR A 56 15.16 -5.88 -2.32
N ARG A 57 16.43 -6.25 -2.18
CA ARG A 57 17.36 -5.52 -1.34
C ARG A 57 18.04 -4.46 -2.21
N PRO A 58 17.97 -3.17 -1.85
CA PRO A 58 18.64 -2.11 -2.59
C PRO A 58 20.12 -2.37 -2.79
N SER A 59 20.66 -1.95 -3.92
CA SER A 59 22.10 -1.98 -4.19
C SER A 59 22.85 -0.95 -3.36
N ALA A 60 22.22 0.23 -3.14
CA ALA A 60 22.72 1.29 -2.28
C ALA A 60 21.57 2.09 -1.68
N GLY A 61 21.88 2.96 -0.72
CA GLY A 61 20.92 3.83 -0.04
C GLY A 61 20.27 3.20 1.18
N SER A 62 19.28 3.90 1.73
CA SER A 62 18.60 3.49 2.95
C SER A 62 17.10 3.78 2.93
N LEU A 63 16.36 2.90 3.60
CA LEU A 63 14.90 2.96 3.73
C LEU A 63 14.55 2.95 5.21
N ALA A 64 14.23 4.11 5.78
CA ALA A 64 13.96 4.26 7.20
C ALA A 64 12.47 4.52 7.43
N LEU A 65 11.82 3.66 8.22
CA LEU A 65 10.44 3.87 8.68
C LEU A 65 10.44 4.19 10.16
N THR A 66 9.80 5.32 10.51
CA THR A 66 9.65 5.75 11.91
C THR A 66 8.39 5.14 12.50
N ARG A 67 8.56 4.38 13.58
CA ARG A 67 7.45 3.78 14.34
C ARG A 67 7.66 4.00 15.83
N ASP A 68 6.68 4.62 16.48
CA ASP A 68 6.69 4.84 17.95
C ASP A 68 8.01 5.47 18.44
N GLY A 69 8.51 6.48 17.71
CA GLY A 69 9.77 7.19 18.00
C GLY A 69 11.06 6.41 17.65
N LYS A 70 10.94 5.21 17.08
CA LYS A 70 12.08 4.39 16.66
C LYS A 70 12.17 4.34 15.14
N SER A 71 13.38 4.48 14.61
CA SER A 71 13.65 4.32 13.18
C SER A 71 14.01 2.86 12.89
N LEU A 72 13.27 2.24 11.97
CA LEU A 72 13.48 0.87 11.49
C LEU A 72 14.05 0.91 10.07
N ARG A 73 15.19 0.28 9.85
CA ARG A 73 15.85 0.17 8.55
C ARG A 73 15.24 -1.00 7.76
N LEU A 74 14.34 -0.69 6.81
CA LEU A 74 13.56 -1.69 6.07
C LEU A 74 14.47 -2.61 5.25
N GLU A 75 15.52 -2.07 4.63
CA GLU A 75 16.48 -2.82 3.81
C GLU A 75 17.28 -3.88 4.60
N ARG A 76 17.20 -3.83 5.95
CA ARG A 76 17.82 -4.81 6.86
C ARG A 76 16.83 -5.84 7.38
N LEU A 77 15.54 -5.67 7.11
CA LEU A 77 14.48 -6.58 7.55
C LEU A 77 14.19 -7.62 6.46
N LYS A 78 13.84 -8.84 6.88
CA LYS A 78 13.21 -9.82 5.97
C LYS A 78 11.77 -9.40 5.69
N GLY A 79 11.23 -9.68 4.48
CA GLY A 79 9.91 -9.21 4.04
C GLY A 79 8.77 -9.42 5.05
N HIS A 80 8.66 -10.62 5.68
CA HIS A 80 7.64 -10.87 6.71
C HIS A 80 7.81 -10.00 7.98
N ARG A 81 9.03 -9.54 8.27
CA ARG A 81 9.31 -8.62 9.39
C ARG A 81 8.95 -7.19 9.04
N ILE A 82 9.04 -6.80 7.79
CA ILE A 82 8.59 -5.49 7.31
C ILE A 82 7.11 -5.31 7.60
N VAL A 83 6.28 -6.32 7.30
CA VAL A 83 4.85 -6.30 7.63
C VAL A 83 4.64 -6.30 9.14
N ARG A 84 5.27 -7.23 9.87
CA ARG A 84 5.01 -7.45 11.29
C ARG A 84 5.58 -6.36 12.19
N ASP A 85 6.83 -5.97 11.97
CA ASP A 85 7.60 -5.11 12.88
C ASP A 85 7.50 -3.64 12.45
N ALA A 86 7.56 -3.36 11.14
CA ALA A 86 7.45 -2.00 10.61
C ALA A 86 6.00 -1.60 10.28
N GLY A 87 5.11 -2.54 9.97
CA GLY A 87 3.72 -2.26 9.60
C GLY A 87 3.59 -1.68 8.19
N VAL A 88 4.50 -2.04 7.28
CA VAL A 88 4.37 -1.73 5.84
C VAL A 88 3.63 -2.86 5.16
N VAL A 89 2.50 -2.56 4.57
CA VAL A 89 1.64 -3.54 3.89
C VAL A 89 1.40 -3.10 2.46
N ARG A 90 1.43 -4.05 1.52
CA ARG A 90 1.24 -3.79 0.09
C ARG A 90 0.07 -4.60 -0.46
N THR A 91 -0.74 -3.97 -1.31
CA THR A 91 -1.58 -4.66 -2.28
C THR A 91 -0.80 -4.85 -3.59
N PHE A 92 -1.30 -5.68 -4.49
CA PHE A 92 -0.66 -5.94 -5.77
C PHE A 92 -1.55 -5.44 -6.91
N GLN A 93 -0.97 -5.22 -8.08
CA GLN A 93 -1.70 -4.81 -9.27
C GLN A 93 -2.86 -5.79 -9.58
N ASN A 94 -2.60 -7.09 -9.56
CA ASN A 94 -3.66 -8.10 -9.65
C ASN A 94 -4.22 -8.40 -8.26
N VAL A 95 -5.53 -8.40 -8.13
CA VAL A 95 -6.23 -8.73 -6.88
C VAL A 95 -5.84 -10.12 -6.39
N ARG A 96 -5.34 -10.19 -5.16
CA ARG A 96 -4.90 -11.43 -4.52
C ARG A 96 -5.79 -11.81 -3.34
N LEU A 97 -7.01 -12.19 -3.62
CA LEU A 97 -7.94 -12.75 -2.64
C LEU A 97 -7.87 -14.27 -2.62
N PHE A 98 -8.28 -14.85 -1.49
CA PHE A 98 -8.60 -16.27 -1.43
C PHE A 98 -10.00 -16.47 -2.02
N ALA A 99 -10.07 -16.71 -3.32
CA ALA A 99 -11.32 -16.71 -4.10
C ALA A 99 -12.36 -17.72 -3.59
N GLY A 100 -11.91 -18.88 -3.07
CA GLY A 100 -12.76 -19.90 -2.49
C GLY A 100 -13.20 -19.66 -1.03
N MET A 101 -12.60 -18.68 -0.35
CA MET A 101 -13.03 -18.26 0.97
C MET A 101 -14.11 -17.19 0.88
N THR A 102 -14.95 -17.11 1.89
CA THR A 102 -15.96 -16.05 1.99
C THR A 102 -15.30 -14.66 2.12
N VAL A 103 -16.10 -13.64 1.87
CA VAL A 103 -15.68 -12.23 2.02
C VAL A 103 -15.22 -11.97 3.47
N LEU A 104 -15.97 -12.47 4.47
CA LEU A 104 -15.60 -12.35 5.88
C LEU A 104 -14.31 -13.11 6.20
N GLU A 105 -14.17 -14.35 5.75
CA GLU A 105 -12.98 -15.17 6.02
C GLU A 105 -11.70 -14.54 5.46
N ASN A 106 -11.77 -13.88 4.30
CA ASN A 106 -10.63 -13.12 3.75
C ASN A 106 -10.12 -12.04 4.69
N LEU A 107 -11.00 -11.37 5.44
CA LEU A 107 -10.63 -10.35 6.40
C LEU A 107 -10.13 -10.94 7.73
N VAL A 108 -10.70 -12.06 8.15
CA VAL A 108 -10.29 -12.73 9.40
C VAL A 108 -8.91 -13.36 9.25
N VAL A 109 -8.64 -14.04 8.12
CA VAL A 109 -7.33 -14.69 7.87
C VAL A 109 -6.17 -13.71 7.81
N ALA A 110 -6.41 -12.46 7.41
CA ALA A 110 -5.39 -11.40 7.43
C ALA A 110 -4.85 -11.11 8.84
N GLN A 111 -5.62 -11.44 9.87
CA GLN A 111 -5.27 -11.24 11.28
C GLN A 111 -4.59 -12.46 11.91
N HIS A 112 -4.21 -13.45 11.08
CA HIS A 112 -3.60 -14.71 11.52
C HIS A 112 -2.42 -14.51 12.51
N ALA A 113 -1.56 -13.50 12.28
CA ALA A 113 -0.42 -13.25 13.18
C ALA A 113 -0.84 -12.90 14.62
N VAL A 114 -1.97 -12.20 14.78
CA VAL A 114 -2.54 -11.88 16.11
C VAL A 114 -3.17 -13.12 16.72
N LEU A 115 -3.95 -13.87 15.92
CA LEU A 115 -4.62 -15.11 16.34
C LEU A 115 -3.61 -16.19 16.76
N THR A 116 -2.52 -16.37 16.01
CA THR A 116 -1.46 -17.34 16.34
C THR A 116 -0.74 -17.00 17.63
N ARG A 117 -0.47 -15.71 17.90
CA ARG A 117 0.12 -15.29 19.19
C ARG A 117 -0.80 -15.56 20.36
N ALA A 118 -2.11 -15.32 20.23
CA ALA A 118 -3.09 -15.61 21.26
C ALA A 118 -3.27 -17.11 21.53
N SER A 119 -2.92 -17.96 20.54
CA SER A 119 -3.04 -19.43 20.62
C SER A 119 -1.81 -20.11 21.27
N TYR A 120 -0.81 -19.38 21.78
CA TYR A 120 0.42 -19.99 22.30
C TYR A 120 0.97 -21.07 21.35
N TYR A 121 1.32 -20.67 20.11
CA TYR A 121 1.83 -21.58 19.07
C TYR A 121 0.94 -22.79 18.77
N ASN A 122 -0.37 -22.56 18.51
CA ASN A 122 -1.40 -23.52 18.09
C ASN A 122 -1.97 -24.47 19.19
N PHE A 123 -1.37 -24.60 20.35
CA PHE A 123 -1.94 -25.43 21.42
C PHE A 123 -3.17 -24.81 22.08
N GLY A 124 -3.22 -23.50 22.21
CA GLY A 124 -4.34 -22.78 22.83
C GLY A 124 -5.63 -22.81 22.01
N GLY A 125 -5.52 -22.87 20.67
CA GLY A 125 -6.68 -23.02 19.77
C GLY A 125 -7.32 -24.39 19.91
N LEU A 126 -6.52 -25.46 20.01
CA LEU A 126 -6.99 -26.83 20.15
C LEU A 126 -7.69 -27.08 21.51
N LEU A 127 -7.25 -26.38 22.56
CA LEU A 127 -7.78 -26.50 23.91
C LEU A 127 -8.89 -25.48 24.23
N GLY A 128 -9.30 -24.64 23.25
CA GLY A 128 -10.39 -23.68 23.39
C GLY A 128 -10.18 -22.65 24.50
N LEU A 129 -8.91 -22.23 24.74
CA LEU A 129 -8.57 -21.27 25.79
C LEU A 129 -9.33 -19.95 25.60
N LYS A 130 -9.74 -19.31 26.69
CA LYS A 130 -10.46 -18.03 26.68
C LYS A 130 -9.72 -16.96 25.85
N SER A 131 -8.39 -16.89 25.96
CA SER A 131 -7.56 -15.94 25.19
C SER A 131 -7.68 -16.09 23.68
N HIS A 132 -7.82 -17.33 23.18
CA HIS A 132 -8.00 -17.58 21.76
C HIS A 132 -9.40 -17.14 21.29
N ARG A 133 -10.44 -17.50 22.04
CA ARG A 133 -11.83 -17.11 21.74
C ARG A 133 -12.02 -15.60 21.78
N ASP A 134 -11.36 -14.92 22.71
CA ASP A 134 -11.42 -13.46 22.80
C ASP A 134 -10.68 -12.80 21.63
N ALA A 135 -9.50 -13.30 21.24
CA ALA A 135 -8.78 -12.83 20.07
C ALA A 135 -9.57 -13.04 18.77
N GLU A 136 -10.23 -14.20 18.64
CA GLU A 136 -11.10 -14.52 17.51
C GLU A 136 -12.31 -13.56 17.43
N ARG A 137 -12.98 -13.29 18.56
CA ARG A 137 -14.08 -12.30 18.60
C ARG A 137 -13.62 -10.93 18.17
N VAL A 138 -12.44 -10.48 18.63
CA VAL A 138 -11.87 -9.18 18.23
C VAL A 138 -11.54 -9.16 16.75
N ALA A 139 -10.99 -10.25 16.20
CA ALA A 139 -10.69 -10.36 14.77
C ALA A 139 -11.96 -10.32 13.91
N VAL A 140 -13.00 -11.06 14.31
CA VAL A 140 -14.30 -11.05 13.62
C VAL A 140 -14.98 -9.69 13.72
N ALA A 141 -14.95 -9.04 14.90
CA ALA A 141 -15.52 -7.71 15.08
C ALA A 141 -14.84 -6.68 14.14
N ARG A 142 -13.50 -6.69 14.08
CA ARG A 142 -12.73 -5.85 13.16
C ARG A 142 -13.06 -6.16 11.69
N ALA A 143 -13.19 -7.43 11.33
CA ALA A 143 -13.56 -7.83 9.98
C ALA A 143 -14.96 -7.28 9.61
N ARG A 144 -15.94 -7.38 10.51
CA ARG A 144 -17.29 -6.83 10.29
C ARG A 144 -17.30 -5.31 10.15
N GLU A 145 -16.52 -4.60 10.96
CA GLU A 145 -16.35 -3.14 10.78
C GLU A 145 -15.80 -2.78 9.41
N TRP A 146 -14.86 -3.57 8.87
CA TRP A 146 -14.35 -3.36 7.53
C TRP A 146 -15.35 -3.72 6.45
N LEU A 147 -16.16 -4.79 6.63
CA LEU A 147 -17.25 -5.13 5.72
C LEU A 147 -18.27 -3.99 5.59
N ASP A 148 -18.62 -3.37 6.71
CA ASP A 148 -19.52 -2.21 6.72
C ASP A 148 -18.93 -1.03 5.94
N ARG A 149 -17.65 -0.71 6.17
CA ARG A 149 -16.95 0.39 5.49
C ARG A 149 -16.82 0.22 3.98
N ILE A 150 -16.72 -1.02 3.50
CA ILE A 150 -16.62 -1.32 2.06
C ILE A 150 -17.97 -1.72 1.46
N GLU A 151 -19.05 -1.61 2.23
CA GLU A 151 -20.44 -1.91 1.79
C GLU A 151 -20.64 -3.36 1.33
N LEU A 152 -19.97 -4.31 2.01
CA LEU A 152 -20.05 -5.74 1.69
C LEU A 152 -20.65 -6.58 2.83
N THR A 153 -21.29 -5.98 3.83
CA THR A 153 -21.88 -6.69 4.98
C THR A 153 -22.92 -7.72 4.54
N ALA A 154 -23.80 -7.37 3.58
CA ALA A 154 -24.82 -8.29 3.05
C ALA A 154 -24.24 -9.46 2.25
N ARG A 155 -22.97 -9.39 1.85
CA ARG A 155 -22.27 -10.39 1.05
C ARG A 155 -21.16 -11.12 1.84
N ALA A 156 -21.19 -11.01 3.18
CA ALA A 156 -20.15 -11.55 4.07
C ALA A 156 -19.86 -13.03 3.87
N ASP A 157 -20.89 -13.83 3.61
CA ASP A 157 -20.83 -15.28 3.46
C ASP A 157 -20.65 -15.74 2.00
N GLU A 158 -20.61 -14.82 1.03
CA GLU A 158 -20.36 -15.18 -0.36
C GLU A 158 -18.87 -15.46 -0.61
N PRO A 159 -18.53 -16.40 -1.51
CA PRO A 159 -17.16 -16.58 -1.97
C PRO A 159 -16.62 -15.28 -2.59
N ALA A 160 -15.43 -14.86 -2.15
CA ALA A 160 -14.84 -13.59 -2.61
C ALA A 160 -14.61 -13.54 -4.12
N GLY A 161 -14.38 -14.69 -4.76
CA GLY A 161 -14.24 -14.80 -6.22
C GLY A 161 -15.48 -14.43 -7.01
N ASN A 162 -16.69 -14.46 -6.39
CA ASN A 162 -17.96 -14.12 -7.04
C ASN A 162 -18.27 -12.62 -7.02
N LEU A 163 -17.46 -11.83 -6.31
CA LEU A 163 -17.65 -10.39 -6.25
C LEU A 163 -17.32 -9.72 -7.59
N PRO A 164 -18.01 -8.63 -7.98
CA PRO A 164 -17.54 -7.73 -9.03
C PRO A 164 -16.12 -7.22 -8.74
N TYR A 165 -15.35 -6.94 -9.79
CA TYR A 165 -13.93 -6.60 -9.65
C TYR A 165 -13.68 -5.40 -8.72
N GLY A 166 -14.46 -4.32 -8.82
CA GLY A 166 -14.34 -3.16 -7.93
C GLY A 166 -14.61 -3.50 -6.44
N ALA A 167 -15.52 -4.46 -6.18
CA ALA A 167 -15.76 -4.95 -4.82
C ALA A 167 -14.61 -5.83 -4.32
N GLN A 168 -14.03 -6.67 -5.20
CA GLN A 168 -12.83 -7.44 -4.87
C GLN A 168 -11.66 -6.51 -4.51
N ARG A 169 -11.47 -5.41 -5.24
CA ARG A 169 -10.41 -4.43 -4.97
C ARG A 169 -10.62 -3.76 -3.60
N ARG A 170 -11.85 -3.33 -3.28
CA ARG A 170 -12.15 -2.79 -1.95
C ARG A 170 -11.91 -3.82 -0.84
N LEU A 171 -12.29 -5.07 -1.05
CA LEU A 171 -12.05 -6.16 -0.10
C LEU A 171 -10.53 -6.40 0.11
N GLU A 172 -9.73 -6.36 -0.94
CA GLU A 172 -8.26 -6.52 -0.84
C GLU A 172 -7.64 -5.42 0.04
N ILE A 173 -8.05 -4.16 -0.17
CA ILE A 173 -7.59 -3.02 0.65
C ILE A 173 -8.07 -3.18 2.10
N ALA A 174 -9.33 -3.52 2.32
CA ALA A 174 -9.86 -3.78 3.67
C ALA A 174 -9.10 -4.91 4.37
N ARG A 175 -8.74 -5.97 3.64
CA ARG A 175 -7.91 -7.06 4.14
C ARG A 175 -6.53 -6.58 4.57
N ALA A 176 -5.89 -5.72 3.78
CA ALA A 176 -4.63 -5.09 4.16
C ALA A 176 -4.79 -4.25 5.43
N MET A 177 -5.87 -3.48 5.53
CA MET A 177 -6.17 -2.64 6.71
C MET A 177 -6.49 -3.45 7.97
N CYS A 178 -7.02 -4.67 7.88
CA CYS A 178 -7.21 -5.57 9.01
C CYS A 178 -5.90 -5.92 9.74
N THR A 179 -4.76 -5.80 9.08
CA THR A 179 -3.43 -6.03 9.69
C THR A 179 -2.97 -4.87 10.57
N GLY A 180 -3.62 -3.70 10.50
CA GLY A 180 -3.24 -2.48 11.23
C GLY A 180 -1.94 -1.84 10.70
N PRO A 181 -1.84 -1.53 9.40
CA PRO A 181 -0.63 -0.95 8.82
C PRO A 181 -0.32 0.45 9.37
N ARG A 182 0.95 0.84 9.30
CA ARG A 182 1.42 2.23 9.45
C ARG A 182 1.58 2.90 8.09
N LEU A 183 2.03 2.12 7.11
CA LEU A 183 2.17 2.53 5.72
C LEU A 183 1.47 1.50 4.83
N LEU A 184 0.51 1.97 4.05
CA LEU A 184 -0.21 1.18 3.06
C LEU A 184 0.34 1.51 1.67
N CYS A 185 0.94 0.54 1.00
CA CYS A 185 1.46 0.66 -0.36
C CYS A 185 0.44 0.08 -1.34
N LEU A 186 -0.08 0.89 -2.24
CA LEU A 186 -1.08 0.53 -3.23
C LEU A 186 -0.48 0.60 -4.63
N ASP A 187 -0.49 -0.52 -5.33
CA ASP A 187 0.08 -0.65 -6.69
C ASP A 187 -1.06 -0.70 -7.70
N GLU A 188 -1.27 0.40 -8.41
CA GLU A 188 -2.31 0.61 -9.43
C GLU A 188 -3.70 0.14 -8.96
N PRO A 189 -4.21 0.65 -7.82
CA PRO A 189 -5.47 0.16 -7.28
C PRO A 189 -6.69 0.51 -8.12
N ALA A 190 -6.64 1.52 -8.99
CA ALA A 190 -7.73 1.89 -9.89
C ALA A 190 -7.67 1.16 -11.25
N ALA A 191 -6.62 0.38 -11.53
CA ALA A 191 -6.50 -0.34 -12.80
C ALA A 191 -7.69 -1.28 -13.04
N GLY A 192 -8.31 -1.17 -14.22
CA GLY A 192 -9.48 -1.96 -14.62
C GLY A 192 -10.83 -1.53 -14.03
N LEU A 193 -10.87 -0.46 -13.25
CA LEU A 193 -12.10 0.15 -12.75
C LEU A 193 -12.70 1.13 -13.78
N ASN A 194 -14.02 1.25 -13.79
CA ASN A 194 -14.66 2.33 -14.52
C ASN A 194 -14.54 3.67 -13.75
N PRO A 195 -14.80 4.84 -14.38
CA PRO A 195 -14.63 6.15 -13.73
C PRO A 195 -15.42 6.33 -12.43
N HIS A 196 -16.62 5.76 -12.34
CA HIS A 196 -17.43 5.82 -11.12
C HIS A 196 -16.81 5.00 -9.98
N GLU A 197 -16.32 3.80 -10.29
CA GLU A 197 -15.63 2.93 -9.34
C GLU A 197 -14.31 3.55 -8.87
N SER A 198 -13.52 4.14 -9.80
CA SER A 198 -12.28 4.86 -9.48
C SER A 198 -12.53 6.03 -8.53
N ALA A 199 -13.58 6.84 -8.79
CA ALA A 199 -13.98 7.91 -7.89
C ALA A 199 -14.43 7.39 -6.51
N GLY A 200 -15.12 6.25 -6.47
CA GLY A 200 -15.50 5.56 -5.22
C GLY A 200 -14.27 5.09 -4.44
N LEU A 201 -13.32 4.48 -5.13
CA LEU A 201 -12.05 4.05 -4.54
C LEU A 201 -11.23 5.23 -4.02
N ALA A 202 -11.14 6.33 -4.77
CA ALA A 202 -10.47 7.56 -4.36
C ALA A 202 -11.03 8.09 -3.03
N ARG A 203 -12.36 8.22 -2.90
CA ARG A 203 -13.02 8.62 -1.64
C ARG A 203 -12.72 7.64 -0.50
N PHE A 204 -12.69 6.36 -0.78
CA PHE A 204 -12.37 5.33 0.21
C PHE A 204 -10.93 5.48 0.72
N LEU A 205 -9.94 5.71 -0.15
CA LEU A 205 -8.54 5.94 0.24
C LEU A 205 -8.37 7.21 1.10
N VAL A 206 -9.03 8.30 0.73
CA VAL A 206 -9.08 9.53 1.54
C VAL A 206 -9.67 9.23 2.92
N SER A 207 -10.76 8.46 3.00
CA SER A 207 -11.37 8.08 4.28
C SER A 207 -10.44 7.23 5.16
N ILE A 208 -9.62 6.36 4.55
CA ILE A 208 -8.61 5.57 5.26
C ILE A 208 -7.53 6.49 5.85
N ARG A 209 -6.95 7.38 5.04
CA ARG A 209 -5.97 8.37 5.50
C ARG A 209 -6.49 9.16 6.69
N ASP A 210 -7.67 9.73 6.56
CA ASP A 210 -8.23 10.67 7.55
C ASP A 210 -8.60 9.97 8.87
N ARG A 211 -9.20 8.78 8.79
CA ARG A 211 -9.68 8.07 9.97
C ARG A 211 -8.61 7.31 10.74
N PHE A 212 -7.63 6.75 10.03
CA PHE A 212 -6.61 5.88 10.65
C PHE A 212 -5.26 6.55 10.81
N GLY A 213 -5.06 7.72 10.20
CA GLY A 213 -3.82 8.47 10.33
C GLY A 213 -2.59 7.78 9.79
N ILE A 214 -2.78 6.80 8.91
CA ILE A 214 -1.69 6.07 8.26
C ILE A 214 -1.12 6.86 7.08
N GLY A 215 0.12 6.56 6.71
CA GLY A 215 0.64 6.97 5.41
C GLY A 215 0.12 6.04 4.31
N VAL A 216 -0.24 6.60 3.17
CA VAL A 216 -0.57 5.84 1.96
C VAL A 216 0.46 6.18 0.89
N LEU A 217 1.13 5.16 0.36
CA LEU A 217 2.00 5.30 -0.79
C LEU A 217 1.31 4.67 -2.00
N LEU A 218 1.11 5.46 -3.05
CA LEU A 218 0.28 5.11 -4.19
C LEU A 218 1.10 5.11 -5.47
N ILE A 219 1.12 4.01 -6.22
CA ILE A 219 1.51 4.02 -7.64
C ILE A 219 0.21 4.04 -8.45
N GLU A 220 0.07 5.01 -9.33
CA GLU A 220 -1.08 5.14 -10.23
C GLU A 220 -0.67 5.81 -11.54
N HIS A 221 -1.41 5.50 -12.60
CA HIS A 221 -1.29 6.12 -13.91
C HIS A 221 -2.56 6.89 -14.31
N ASP A 222 -3.67 6.70 -13.59
CA ASP A 222 -4.87 7.54 -13.72
C ASP A 222 -4.63 8.90 -13.04
N MET A 223 -4.28 9.91 -13.86
CA MET A 223 -4.00 11.25 -13.37
C MET A 223 -5.20 11.89 -12.67
N SER A 224 -6.43 11.51 -12.99
CA SER A 224 -7.61 12.04 -12.32
C SER A 224 -7.66 11.59 -10.85
N VAL A 225 -7.31 10.35 -10.58
CA VAL A 225 -7.17 9.81 -9.22
C VAL A 225 -5.99 10.46 -8.52
N VAL A 226 -4.80 10.46 -9.14
CA VAL A 226 -3.58 11.02 -8.56
C VAL A 226 -3.77 12.47 -8.14
N MET A 227 -4.19 13.32 -9.06
CA MET A 227 -4.35 14.76 -8.81
C MET A 227 -5.52 15.08 -7.85
N GLY A 228 -6.49 14.15 -7.74
CA GLY A 228 -7.66 14.33 -6.89
C GLY A 228 -7.45 14.01 -5.42
N ILE A 229 -6.52 13.11 -5.08
CA ILE A 229 -6.39 12.61 -3.70
C ILE A 229 -4.99 12.73 -3.11
N SER A 230 -3.95 12.96 -3.93
CA SER A 230 -2.57 13.00 -3.43
C SER A 230 -2.26 14.33 -2.78
N ASP A 231 -1.73 14.26 -1.57
CA ASP A 231 -1.21 15.42 -0.84
C ASP A 231 0.19 15.80 -1.36
N HIS A 232 0.92 14.79 -1.85
CA HIS A 232 2.30 14.90 -2.31
C HIS A 232 2.54 13.93 -3.48
N ILE A 233 3.27 14.37 -4.50
CA ILE A 233 3.53 13.59 -5.71
C ILE A 233 5.01 13.60 -6.02
N ILE A 234 5.56 12.40 -6.24
CA ILE A 234 6.93 12.14 -6.65
C ILE A 234 6.92 11.65 -8.07
N VAL A 235 7.64 12.28 -8.95
CA VAL A 235 7.73 11.88 -10.36
C VAL A 235 9.06 11.21 -10.63
N LEU A 236 9.00 9.99 -11.14
CA LEU A 236 10.17 9.25 -11.58
C LEU A 236 10.23 9.19 -13.11
N ASN A 237 11.45 9.28 -13.65
CA ASN A 237 11.74 9.03 -15.05
C ASN A 237 13.11 8.38 -15.18
N TYR A 238 13.22 7.28 -15.95
CA TYR A 238 14.46 6.50 -16.12
C TYR A 238 15.21 6.21 -14.82
N GLY A 239 14.47 5.85 -13.76
CA GLY A 239 15.03 5.52 -12.45
C GLY A 239 15.44 6.68 -11.58
N GLN A 240 15.25 7.93 -12.00
CA GLN A 240 15.60 9.15 -11.27
C GLN A 240 14.34 9.93 -10.86
N LYS A 241 14.42 10.66 -9.76
CA LYS A 241 13.37 11.61 -9.36
C LYS A 241 13.53 12.91 -10.13
N ILE A 242 12.57 13.25 -10.98
CA ILE A 242 12.58 14.47 -11.80
C ILE A 242 11.75 15.62 -11.22
N ALA A 243 10.75 15.30 -10.36
CA ALA A 243 9.95 16.30 -9.68
C ALA A 243 9.41 15.74 -8.35
N ASP A 244 9.04 16.66 -7.44
CA ASP A 244 8.61 16.39 -6.08
C ASP A 244 7.81 17.58 -5.56
N GLY A 245 6.49 17.45 -5.38
CA GLY A 245 5.64 18.57 -5.00
C GLY A 245 4.17 18.21 -4.87
N THR A 246 3.34 19.24 -4.76
CA THR A 246 1.88 19.13 -4.73
C THR A 246 1.30 18.87 -6.13
N ALA A 247 0.04 18.41 -6.19
CA ALA A 247 -0.64 18.21 -7.47
C ALA A 247 -0.67 19.48 -8.36
N ALA A 248 -0.76 20.67 -7.74
CA ALA A 248 -0.77 21.93 -8.47
C ALA A 248 0.60 22.24 -9.09
N GLU A 249 1.69 21.97 -8.36
CA GLU A 249 3.07 22.18 -8.84
C GLU A 249 3.40 21.18 -9.96
N ILE A 250 3.12 19.89 -9.75
CA ILE A 250 3.44 18.83 -10.72
C ILE A 250 2.68 19.00 -12.03
N ARG A 251 1.43 19.48 -12.00
CA ARG A 251 0.61 19.68 -13.20
C ARG A 251 1.23 20.68 -14.19
N HIS A 252 2.00 21.65 -13.70
CA HIS A 252 2.56 22.72 -14.51
C HIS A 252 4.08 22.61 -14.65
N ASP A 253 4.70 21.55 -14.16
CA ASP A 253 6.13 21.33 -14.26
C ASP A 253 6.52 20.94 -15.71
N PRO A 254 7.34 21.77 -16.39
CA PRO A 254 7.73 21.50 -17.79
C PRO A 254 8.50 20.17 -17.93
N THR A 255 9.28 19.79 -16.93
CA THR A 255 10.07 18.55 -16.93
C THR A 255 9.15 17.34 -16.89
N VAL A 256 8.08 17.41 -16.07
CA VAL A 256 7.07 16.36 -15.97
C VAL A 256 6.29 16.25 -17.30
N ILE A 257 5.84 17.38 -17.85
CA ILE A 257 5.11 17.41 -19.13
C ILE A 257 5.97 16.78 -20.24
N ALA A 258 7.24 17.18 -20.34
CA ALA A 258 8.15 16.63 -21.36
C ALA A 258 8.39 15.12 -21.20
N ALA A 259 8.46 14.61 -19.96
CA ALA A 259 8.65 13.18 -19.68
C ALA A 259 7.46 12.32 -20.16
N TYR A 260 6.25 12.85 -20.10
CA TYR A 260 5.04 12.13 -20.58
C TYR A 260 4.81 12.30 -22.10
N LEU A 261 5.11 13.48 -22.67
CA LEU A 261 4.96 13.70 -24.12
C LEU A 261 6.00 12.93 -24.94
N GLY A 262 7.22 12.73 -24.40
CA GLY A 262 8.26 11.97 -25.07
C GLY A 262 7.96 10.46 -25.24
N GLU A 263 6.98 9.91 -24.51
CA GLU A 263 6.50 8.53 -24.70
C GLU A 263 5.52 8.42 -25.89
N GLU A 264 4.69 9.44 -26.14
CA GLU A 264 3.72 9.42 -27.26
C GLU A 264 4.43 9.46 -28.63
N GLU A 265 5.64 10.00 -28.71
CA GLU A 265 6.45 10.00 -29.95
C GLU A 265 7.24 8.68 -30.17
N SER A 266 7.30 7.80 -29.14
CA SER A 266 8.11 6.58 -29.17
C SER A 266 7.26 5.29 -29.29
N ALA A 267 5.94 5.39 -29.30
CA ALA A 267 4.98 4.29 -29.39
C ALA A 267 4.32 4.22 -30.78
#